data_f0d40fe26498b3ce13d751f5b15ff091
#
_entry.id   f0d40fe26498b3ce13d751f5b15ff091
#
_cell.length_a   1.000
_cell.length_b   1.000
_cell.length_c   1.000
_cell.angle_alpha   90.00
_cell.angle_beta   90.00
_cell.angle_gamma   90.00
#
_symmetry.space_group_name_H-M   'P 1'
#
loop_
_entity.id
_entity.type
_entity.pdbx_description
1 polymer ?
#
loop_
_entity_poly.entity_id
_entity_poly.type
_entity_poly.pdbx_seq_one_letter_code
_entity_poly.pdbx_strand_id
1 'polypeptide(L)'
;MPPARKPKPCSALALDVGRKRIGLAGCDPLGFTVTPLAALARGRFAADLQRLAPLVSQRRVQALVVGLPLDCSGRATEQALHCRRYGERLARSLDLPIAWVNEHASSWAAGEQRGLHGDRSGALDSAAAALLLEQWLAEGPEAQLPGPDPMQPATPNGGRTASLDPS
;
A
#
# COMPACT_ATOMS: atom_id res chain seq x y z
N MET A 1 13.60 -17.19 13.35
CA MET A 1 12.57 -16.46 12.60
C MET A 1 11.91 -17.42 11.62
N PRO A 2 10.61 -17.63 11.72
CA PRO A 2 9.96 -18.37 10.66
C PRO A 2 10.08 -17.60 9.34
N PRO A 3 10.22 -18.28 8.19
CA PRO A 3 10.27 -17.61 6.90
C PRO A 3 8.99 -16.79 6.69
N ALA A 4 9.12 -15.62 6.06
CA ALA A 4 7.98 -14.80 5.71
C ALA A 4 6.95 -15.64 4.95
N ARG A 5 5.73 -15.65 5.43
CA ARG A 5 4.69 -16.47 4.83
C ARG A 5 4.27 -15.84 3.50
N LYS A 6 4.24 -16.64 2.46
CA LYS A 6 3.76 -16.21 1.17
C LYS A 6 2.29 -15.79 1.29
N PRO A 7 1.89 -14.64 0.73
CA PRO A 7 0.52 -14.20 0.81
C PRO A 7 -0.41 -15.15 0.08
N LYS A 8 -1.61 -15.31 0.59
CA LYS A 8 -2.68 -15.95 -0.17
C LYS A 8 -3.11 -15.00 -1.28
N PRO A 9 -3.35 -15.49 -2.50
CA PRO A 9 -3.87 -14.64 -3.55
C PRO A 9 -5.17 -13.95 -3.11
N CYS A 10 -5.24 -12.65 -3.33
CA CYS A 10 -6.42 -11.85 -3.02
C CYS A 10 -6.42 -10.62 -3.92
N SER A 11 -7.55 -9.93 -3.98
CA SER A 11 -7.60 -8.64 -4.66
C SER A 11 -6.78 -7.64 -3.86
N ALA A 12 -5.64 -7.22 -4.40
CA ALA A 12 -4.74 -6.27 -3.78
C ALA A 12 -4.57 -5.02 -4.64
N LEU A 13 -4.28 -3.91 -3.98
CA LEU A 13 -3.96 -2.65 -4.61
C LEU A 13 -2.54 -2.26 -4.21
N ALA A 14 -1.67 -2.12 -5.20
CA ALA A 14 -0.30 -1.67 -4.99
C ALA A 14 -0.19 -0.17 -5.24
N LEU A 15 0.60 0.49 -4.40
CA LEU A 15 0.86 1.91 -4.47
C LEU A 15 2.36 2.18 -4.51
N ASP A 16 2.79 2.94 -5.50
CA ASP A 16 4.10 3.55 -5.56
C ASP A 16 3.93 5.03 -5.18
N VAL A 17 4.23 5.35 -3.92
CA VAL A 17 3.96 6.67 -3.35
C VAL A 17 5.10 7.62 -3.66
N GLY A 18 4.92 8.45 -4.68
CA GLY A 18 5.83 9.52 -5.03
C GLY A 18 5.48 10.83 -4.34
N ARG A 19 6.28 11.87 -4.59
CA ARG A 19 6.04 13.21 -4.03
C ARG A 19 4.87 13.92 -4.72
N LYS A 20 4.72 13.72 -6.02
CA LYS A 20 3.70 14.40 -6.86
C LYS A 20 2.59 13.48 -7.32
N ARG A 21 2.86 12.19 -7.43
CA ARG A 21 1.92 11.20 -7.96
C ARG A 21 2.02 9.90 -7.20
N ILE A 22 0.93 9.16 -7.21
CA ILE A 22 0.86 7.81 -6.69
C ILE A 22 0.59 6.88 -7.88
N GLY A 23 1.53 6.00 -8.17
CA GLY A 23 1.33 4.92 -9.13
C GLY A 23 0.44 3.85 -8.53
N LEU A 24 -0.47 3.32 -9.32
CA LEU A 24 -1.46 2.34 -8.87
C LEU A 24 -1.45 1.11 -9.77
N ALA A 25 -1.60 -0.05 -9.16
CA ALA A 25 -1.81 -1.31 -9.86
C ALA A 25 -2.72 -2.21 -9.03
N GLY A 26 -3.53 -3.00 -9.69
CA GLY A 26 -4.42 -3.96 -9.05
C GLY A 26 -4.26 -5.36 -9.60
N CYS A 27 -4.67 -6.37 -8.87
CA CYS A 27 -4.71 -7.75 -9.35
C CYS A 27 -6.11 -8.34 -9.15
N ASP A 28 -6.38 -9.41 -9.91
CA ASP A 28 -7.57 -10.22 -9.71
C ASP A 28 -7.49 -11.00 -8.39
N PRO A 29 -8.62 -11.51 -7.85
CA PRO A 29 -8.63 -12.24 -6.57
C PRO A 29 -7.77 -13.51 -6.56
N LEU A 30 -7.47 -14.08 -7.72
CA LEU A 30 -6.65 -15.28 -7.85
C LEU A 30 -5.16 -14.97 -8.08
N GLY A 31 -4.80 -13.68 -8.24
CA GLY A 31 -3.43 -13.26 -8.43
C GLY A 31 -2.82 -13.61 -9.79
N PHE A 32 -3.63 -13.89 -10.80
CA PHE A 32 -3.14 -14.26 -12.13
C PHE A 32 -2.80 -13.04 -13.00
N THR A 33 -3.52 -11.95 -12.83
CA THR A 33 -3.39 -10.77 -13.68
C THR A 33 -3.11 -9.55 -12.85
N VAL A 34 -1.98 -8.89 -13.12
CA VAL A 34 -1.64 -7.58 -12.56
C VAL A 34 -1.86 -6.52 -13.62
N THR A 35 -2.65 -5.50 -13.29
CA THR A 35 -3.01 -4.44 -14.21
C THR A 35 -2.57 -3.09 -13.67
N PRO A 36 -1.72 -2.34 -14.39
CA PRO A 36 -1.47 -0.94 -14.05
C PRO A 36 -2.77 -0.13 -14.16
N LEU A 37 -2.99 0.75 -13.20
CA LEU A 37 -4.16 1.62 -13.15
C LEU A 37 -3.74 3.07 -13.36
N ALA A 38 -4.69 3.96 -13.61
CA ALA A 38 -4.40 5.38 -13.77
C ALA A 38 -3.73 5.94 -12.50
N ALA A 39 -2.59 6.60 -12.66
CA ALA A 39 -1.90 7.23 -11.55
C ALA A 39 -2.71 8.39 -10.98
N LEU A 40 -2.59 8.61 -9.69
CA LEU A 40 -3.27 9.66 -8.97
C LEU A 40 -2.34 10.86 -8.78
N ALA A 41 -2.78 12.04 -9.16
CA ALA A 41 -2.08 13.27 -8.79
C ALA A 41 -2.24 13.49 -7.28
N ARG A 42 -1.13 13.62 -6.57
CA ARG A 42 -1.13 13.71 -5.13
C ARG A 42 -1.58 15.07 -4.65
N GLY A 43 -2.53 15.10 -3.72
CA GLY A 43 -3.02 16.29 -3.06
C GLY A 43 -2.96 16.15 -1.55
N ARG A 44 -3.91 16.76 -0.86
CA ARG A 44 -4.08 16.52 0.58
C ARG A 44 -4.54 15.09 0.83
N PHE A 45 -4.17 14.53 1.95
CA PHE A 45 -4.50 13.15 2.30
C PHE A 45 -6.00 12.86 2.18
N ALA A 46 -6.85 13.76 2.68
CA ALA A 46 -8.30 13.59 2.58
C ALA A 46 -8.80 13.50 1.14
N ALA A 47 -8.22 14.30 0.23
CA ALA A 47 -8.56 14.26 -1.19
C ALA A 47 -8.08 12.97 -1.85
N ASP A 48 -6.88 12.52 -1.53
CA ASP A 48 -6.34 11.26 -2.02
C ASP A 48 -7.21 10.08 -1.55
N LEU A 49 -7.60 10.08 -0.28
CA LEU A 49 -8.48 9.07 0.29
C LEU A 49 -9.84 9.03 -0.42
N GLN A 50 -10.42 10.18 -0.74
CA GLN A 50 -11.69 10.27 -1.46
C GLN A 50 -11.61 9.67 -2.87
N ARG A 51 -10.44 9.71 -3.50
CA ARG A 51 -10.22 9.12 -4.83
C ARG A 51 -9.91 7.62 -4.74
N LEU A 52 -9.20 7.19 -3.70
CA LEU A 52 -8.81 5.79 -3.52
C LEU A 52 -9.95 4.93 -2.98
N ALA A 53 -10.78 5.45 -2.09
CA ALA A 53 -11.87 4.68 -1.48
C ALA A 53 -12.85 4.06 -2.49
N PRO A 54 -13.32 4.78 -3.53
CA PRO A 54 -14.17 4.17 -4.56
C PRO A 54 -13.47 3.04 -5.32
N LEU A 55 -12.19 3.20 -5.61
CA LEU A 55 -11.40 2.18 -6.30
C LEU A 55 -11.26 0.92 -5.45
N VAL A 56 -10.99 1.08 -4.17
CA VAL A 56 -10.94 -0.02 -3.19
C VAL A 56 -12.28 -0.76 -3.14
N SER A 57 -13.37 -0.02 -3.10
CA SER A 57 -14.73 -0.59 -3.07
C SER A 57 -15.07 -1.32 -4.36
N GLN A 58 -14.85 -0.69 -5.52
CA GLN A 58 -15.16 -1.27 -6.83
C GLN A 58 -14.37 -2.56 -7.10
N ARG A 59 -13.11 -2.58 -6.72
CA ARG A 59 -12.24 -3.75 -6.92
C ARG A 59 -12.30 -4.75 -5.77
N ARG A 60 -13.05 -4.46 -4.72
CA ARG A 60 -13.13 -5.28 -3.50
C ARG A 60 -11.75 -5.59 -2.95
N VAL A 61 -10.92 -4.57 -2.83
CA VAL A 61 -9.53 -4.70 -2.38
C VAL A 61 -9.49 -5.25 -0.94
N GLN A 62 -8.67 -6.26 -0.74
CA GLN A 62 -8.51 -6.96 0.54
C GLN A 62 -7.16 -6.67 1.20
N ALA A 63 -6.21 -6.11 0.46
CA ALA A 63 -4.89 -5.78 0.99
C ALA A 63 -4.28 -4.62 0.19
N LEU A 64 -3.51 -3.80 0.89
CA LEU A 64 -2.67 -2.77 0.26
C LEU A 64 -1.22 -3.27 0.21
N VAL A 65 -0.54 -2.97 -0.88
CA VAL A 65 0.89 -3.26 -1.07
C VAL A 65 1.60 -1.94 -1.38
N VAL A 66 2.55 -1.55 -0.56
CA VAL A 66 3.24 -0.27 -0.70
C VAL A 66 4.75 -0.48 -0.79
N GLY A 67 5.36 0.16 -1.77
CA GLY A 67 6.81 0.15 -1.93
C GLY A 67 7.51 1.04 -0.92
N LEU A 68 8.61 0.56 -0.35
CA LEU A 68 9.51 1.35 0.49
C LEU A 68 10.81 1.62 -0.27
N PRO A 69 11.13 2.89 -0.59
CA PRO A 69 12.38 3.23 -1.23
C PRO A 69 13.52 3.19 -0.20
N LEU A 70 14.20 2.05 -0.11
CA LEU A 70 15.38 1.88 0.72
C LEU A 70 16.63 2.30 -0.06
N ASP A 71 17.68 2.71 0.66
CA ASP A 71 18.98 2.98 0.03
C ASP A 71 19.69 1.67 -0.35
N CYS A 72 20.85 1.76 -1.00
CA CYS A 72 21.58 0.58 -1.44
C CYS A 72 22.13 -0.29 -0.28
N SER A 73 22.15 0.23 0.95
CA SER A 73 22.49 -0.54 2.16
C SER A 73 21.27 -1.16 2.84
N GLY A 74 20.06 -0.95 2.30
CA GLY A 74 18.81 -1.41 2.89
C GLY A 74 18.29 -0.56 4.03
N ARG A 75 18.87 0.63 4.26
CA ARG A 75 18.42 1.55 5.30
C ARG A 75 17.21 2.36 4.86
N ALA A 76 16.32 2.66 5.80
CA ALA A 76 15.19 3.53 5.57
C ALA A 76 15.67 4.97 5.29
N THR A 77 15.23 5.53 4.17
CA THR A 77 15.44 6.93 3.81
C THR A 77 14.31 7.79 4.39
N GLU A 78 14.44 9.12 4.34
CA GLU A 78 13.34 10.02 4.71
C GLU A 78 12.11 9.77 3.85
N GLN A 79 12.31 9.49 2.56
CA GLN A 79 11.22 9.15 1.65
C GLN A 79 10.53 7.83 2.06
N ALA A 80 11.30 6.84 2.50
CA ALA A 80 10.75 5.59 3.01
C ALA A 80 9.89 5.80 4.27
N LEU A 81 10.35 6.64 5.20
CA LEU A 81 9.58 6.99 6.39
C LEU A 81 8.29 7.72 6.04
N HIS A 82 8.34 8.62 5.06
CA HIS A 82 7.17 9.32 4.56
C HIS A 82 6.16 8.36 3.91
N CYS A 83 6.63 7.46 3.05
CA CYS A 83 5.79 6.42 2.43
C CYS A 83 5.15 5.54 3.48
N ARG A 84 5.89 5.16 4.52
CA ARG A 84 5.38 4.33 5.60
C ARG A 84 4.26 5.01 6.38
N ARG A 85 4.44 6.26 6.77
CA ARG A 85 3.40 7.05 7.47
C ARG A 85 2.16 7.20 6.60
N TYR A 86 2.34 7.52 5.33
CA TYR A 86 1.24 7.67 4.38
C TYR A 86 0.47 6.36 4.21
N GLY A 87 1.18 5.27 3.95
CA GLY A 87 0.57 3.95 3.75
C GLY A 87 -0.16 3.44 4.99
N GLU A 88 0.43 3.59 6.17
CA GLU A 88 -0.21 3.19 7.43
C GLU A 88 -1.48 3.99 7.69
N ARG A 89 -1.44 5.30 7.47
CA ARG A 89 -2.60 6.17 7.61
C ARG A 89 -3.71 5.77 6.64
N LEU A 90 -3.34 5.46 5.41
CA LEU A 90 -4.27 5.01 4.38
C LEU A 90 -4.90 3.66 4.75
N ALA A 91 -4.10 2.70 5.18
CA ALA A 91 -4.56 1.38 5.60
C ALA A 91 -5.53 1.47 6.79
N ARG A 92 -5.24 2.32 7.77
CA ARG A 92 -6.15 2.57 8.89
C ARG A 92 -7.47 3.19 8.43
N SER A 93 -7.39 4.17 7.54
CA SER A 93 -8.58 4.87 7.03
C SER A 93 -9.48 3.97 6.19
N LEU A 94 -8.89 3.01 5.48
CA LEU A 94 -9.61 2.05 4.64
C LEU A 94 -9.92 0.73 5.36
N ASP A 95 -9.42 0.55 6.56
CA ASP A 95 -9.55 -0.68 7.36
C ASP A 95 -9.03 -1.91 6.60
N LEU A 96 -7.83 -1.78 6.04
CA LEU A 96 -7.19 -2.82 5.24
C LEU A 96 -5.83 -3.21 5.80
N PRO A 97 -5.45 -4.50 5.68
CA PRO A 97 -4.08 -4.91 5.95
C PRO A 97 -3.14 -4.36 4.89
N ILE A 98 -1.89 -4.15 5.27
CA ILE A 98 -0.85 -3.57 4.43
C ILE A 98 0.40 -4.43 4.45
N ALA A 99 1.03 -4.57 3.30
CA ALA A 99 2.34 -5.19 3.14
C ALA A 99 3.32 -4.18 2.55
N TRP A 100 4.57 -4.30 2.95
CA TRP A 100 5.66 -3.44 2.49
C TRP A 100 6.60 -4.24 1.61
N VAL A 101 6.95 -3.68 0.46
CA VAL A 101 7.86 -4.28 -0.49
C VAL A 101 9.03 -3.32 -0.71
N ASN A 102 10.24 -3.86 -0.69
CA ASN A 102 11.43 -3.06 -0.98
C ASN A 102 11.41 -2.61 -2.44
N GLU A 103 11.38 -1.29 -2.66
CA GLU A 103 11.30 -0.67 -3.98
C GLU A 103 12.70 -0.45 -4.62
N HIS A 104 13.64 -1.32 -4.35
CA HIS A 104 14.99 -1.16 -4.87
C HIS A 104 15.03 -1.22 -6.40
N ALA A 105 15.26 -0.07 -7.06
CA ALA A 105 15.37 0.08 -8.53
C ALA A 105 14.16 -0.38 -9.36
N SER A 106 13.01 -0.67 -8.77
CA SER A 106 11.82 -1.16 -9.50
C SER A 106 11.27 -0.14 -10.49
N SER A 107 11.27 1.15 -10.15
CA SER A 107 10.80 2.22 -11.06
C SER A 107 11.64 2.31 -12.32
N TRP A 108 12.96 2.18 -12.20
CA TRP A 108 13.86 2.19 -13.34
C TRP A 108 13.64 0.97 -14.23
N ALA A 109 13.59 -0.21 -13.64
CA ALA A 109 13.33 -1.46 -14.37
C ALA A 109 11.99 -1.44 -15.10
N ALA A 110 10.94 -0.90 -14.47
CA ALA A 110 9.63 -0.75 -15.09
C ALA A 110 9.69 0.16 -16.33
N GLY A 111 10.38 1.29 -16.22
CA GLY A 111 10.55 2.23 -17.32
C GLY A 111 11.36 1.64 -18.47
N GLU A 112 12.43 0.93 -18.16
CA GLU A 112 13.27 0.26 -19.16
C GLU A 112 12.50 -0.80 -19.94
N GLN A 113 11.78 -1.67 -19.23
CA GLN A 113 10.98 -2.73 -19.86
C GLN A 113 9.86 -2.21 -20.75
N ARG A 114 9.31 -1.06 -20.44
CA ARG A 114 8.13 -0.50 -21.13
C ARG A 114 8.46 0.75 -21.95
N GLY A 115 9.70 1.20 -21.98
CA GLY A 115 10.12 2.40 -22.68
C GLY A 115 9.48 3.68 -22.15
N LEU A 116 9.18 3.73 -20.85
CA LEU A 116 8.42 4.81 -20.23
C LEU A 116 9.28 5.89 -19.56
N HIS A 117 10.61 5.83 -19.71
CA HIS A 117 11.50 6.85 -19.17
C HIS A 117 11.17 8.22 -19.74
N GLY A 118 10.96 9.20 -18.87
CA GLY A 118 10.57 10.55 -19.27
C GLY A 118 9.08 10.76 -19.48
N ASP A 119 8.26 9.74 -19.33
CA ASP A 119 6.80 9.88 -19.40
C ASP A 119 6.24 10.63 -18.20
N ARG A 120 5.49 11.70 -18.46
CA ARG A 120 4.86 12.54 -17.45
C ARG A 120 3.42 12.16 -17.14
N SER A 121 2.85 11.18 -17.82
CA SER A 121 1.46 10.76 -17.64
C SER A 121 1.20 9.99 -16.34
N GLY A 122 2.25 9.57 -15.63
CA GLY A 122 2.15 8.69 -14.48
C GLY A 122 2.18 7.20 -14.83
N ALA A 123 2.28 6.86 -16.12
CA ALA A 123 2.35 5.46 -16.55
C ALA A 123 3.57 4.75 -15.99
N LEU A 124 4.70 5.45 -15.84
CA LEU A 124 5.91 4.92 -15.21
C LEU A 124 5.67 4.56 -13.73
N ASP A 125 4.98 5.42 -12.99
CA ASP A 125 4.67 5.17 -11.58
C ASP A 125 3.73 3.96 -11.43
N SER A 126 2.74 3.84 -12.31
CA SER A 126 1.83 2.70 -12.30
C SER A 126 2.49 1.41 -12.76
N ALA A 127 3.44 1.48 -13.69
CA ALA A 127 4.26 0.33 -14.06
C ALA A 127 5.14 -0.14 -12.89
N ALA A 128 5.71 0.78 -12.12
CA ALA A 128 6.45 0.47 -10.90
C ALA A 128 5.53 -0.19 -9.85
N ALA A 129 4.33 0.32 -9.66
CA ALA A 129 3.34 -0.29 -8.77
C ALA A 129 2.98 -1.72 -9.21
N ALA A 130 2.85 -1.96 -10.51
CA ALA A 130 2.59 -3.29 -11.04
C ALA A 130 3.73 -4.27 -10.71
N LEU A 131 4.98 -3.85 -10.83
CA LEU A 131 6.14 -4.67 -10.47
C LEU A 131 6.17 -4.97 -8.96
N LEU A 132 5.84 -3.99 -8.11
CA LEU A 132 5.73 -4.20 -6.67
C LEU A 132 4.68 -5.26 -6.36
N LEU A 133 3.55 -5.21 -7.04
CA LEU A 133 2.47 -6.16 -6.85
C LEU A 133 2.85 -7.57 -7.30
N GLU A 134 3.50 -7.70 -8.45
CA GLU A 134 4.03 -8.97 -8.95
C GLU A 134 5.03 -9.58 -7.96
N GLN A 135 5.94 -8.78 -7.42
CA GLN A 135 6.92 -9.20 -6.43
C GLN A 135 6.22 -9.66 -5.15
N TRP A 136 5.23 -8.92 -4.68
CA TRP A 136 4.48 -9.30 -3.48
C TRP A 136 3.73 -10.62 -3.66
N LEU A 137 3.09 -10.82 -4.79
CA LEU A 137 2.37 -12.07 -5.10
C LEU A 137 3.33 -13.28 -5.15
N ALA A 138 4.56 -13.07 -5.58
CA ALA A 138 5.57 -14.13 -5.67
C ALA A 138 6.24 -14.45 -4.33
N GLU A 139 6.57 -13.42 -3.55
CA GLU A 139 7.47 -13.55 -2.40
C GLU A 139 6.88 -13.05 -1.07
N GLY A 140 5.82 -12.26 -1.09
CA GLY A 140 5.26 -11.64 0.11
C GLY A 140 6.05 -10.43 0.58
N PRO A 141 5.95 -10.01 1.83
CA PRO A 141 5.32 -10.68 2.99
C PRO A 141 3.80 -10.60 3.03
N GLU A 142 3.20 -11.44 3.84
CA GLU A 142 1.77 -11.38 4.10
C GLU A 142 1.37 -10.01 4.67
N ALA A 143 0.26 -9.45 4.18
CA ALA A 143 -0.23 -8.17 4.65
C ALA A 143 -0.76 -8.27 6.09
N GLN A 144 -0.50 -7.25 6.90
CA GLN A 144 -0.91 -7.17 8.29
C GLN A 144 -1.65 -5.88 8.56
N LEU A 145 -2.60 -5.93 9.48
CA LEU A 145 -3.29 -4.72 9.92
C LEU A 145 -2.29 -3.73 10.51
N PRO A 146 -2.41 -2.43 10.19
CA PRO A 146 -1.53 -1.42 10.75
C PRO A 146 -1.71 -1.32 12.25
N GLY A 147 -0.65 -1.04 12.97
CA GLY A 147 -0.71 -0.76 14.39
C GLY A 147 -1.50 0.51 14.72
N PRO A 148 -1.75 0.78 16.02
CA PRO A 148 -2.44 2.00 16.42
C PRO A 148 -1.66 3.24 15.99
N ASP A 149 -2.38 4.31 15.66
CA ASP A 149 -1.77 5.57 15.28
C ASP A 149 -1.02 6.15 16.49
N PRO A 150 0.31 6.36 16.40
CA PRO A 150 1.07 6.92 17.50
C PRO A 150 0.67 8.36 17.87
N MET A 151 -0.05 9.04 16.96
CA MET A 151 -0.55 10.40 17.19
C MET A 151 -1.96 10.44 17.74
N GLN A 152 -2.65 9.31 17.80
CA GLN A 152 -3.96 9.25 18.47
C GLN A 152 -3.77 8.90 19.95
N PRO A 153 -4.33 9.71 20.86
CA PRO A 153 -4.35 9.32 22.27
C PRO A 153 -5.07 7.97 22.38
N ALA A 154 -4.52 7.11 23.22
CA ALA A 154 -5.15 5.82 23.50
C ALA A 154 -6.62 6.07 23.86
N THR A 155 -7.56 5.53 23.09
CA THR A 155 -8.96 5.55 23.48
C THR A 155 -9.04 4.84 24.82
N PRO A 156 -9.55 5.52 25.87
CA PRO A 156 -9.76 4.82 27.10
C PRO A 156 -10.66 3.64 26.80
N ASN A 157 -10.18 2.48 27.15
CA ASN A 157 -10.91 1.24 27.05
C ASN A 157 -12.28 1.52 27.68
N GLY A 158 -13.33 1.58 26.86
CA GLY A 158 -14.68 1.72 27.36
C GLY A 158 -14.93 0.54 28.30
N GLY A 159 -14.67 0.76 29.56
CA GLY A 159 -15.01 -0.21 30.57
C GLY A 159 -16.48 -0.55 30.36
N ARG A 160 -16.75 -1.75 29.95
CA ARG A 160 -18.09 -2.30 30.09
C ARG A 160 -18.38 -2.23 31.59
N THR A 161 -19.08 -1.23 31.99
CA THR A 161 -19.74 -1.28 33.25
C THR A 161 -20.68 -2.46 33.18
N ALA A 162 -20.27 -3.55 33.76
CA ALA A 162 -21.19 -4.63 34.00
C ALA A 162 -22.34 -4.00 34.79
N SER A 163 -23.50 -3.85 34.19
CA SER A 163 -24.69 -3.49 34.94
C SER A 163 -24.96 -4.65 35.87
N LEU A 164 -24.60 -4.46 37.11
CA LEU A 164 -25.10 -5.29 38.19
C LEU A 164 -26.59 -5.04 38.21
N ASP A 165 -27.34 -6.01 37.77
CA ASP A 165 -28.78 -6.04 37.91
C ASP A 165 -29.10 -6.28 39.39
N PRO A 166 -29.69 -5.34 40.12
CA PRO A 166 -30.13 -5.60 41.48
C PRO A 166 -31.43 -6.39 41.43
N SER A 167 -31.33 -7.64 41.71
CA SER A 167 -32.51 -8.44 42.01
C SER A 167 -33.06 -8.10 43.38
#